data_411e7404d86ca73c95dd481b8d283263
#
_entry.id   411e7404d86ca73c95dd481b8d283263
#
_cell.length_a   1.000
_cell.length_b   1.000
_cell.length_c   1.000
_cell.angle_alpha   90.00
_cell.angle_beta   90.00
_cell.angle_gamma   90.00
#
_symmetry.space_group_name_H-M   'P 1'
#
loop_
_entity.id
_entity.type
_entity.pdbx_description
1 polymer ?
#
loop_
_entity_poly.entity_id
_entity_poly.type
_entity_poly.pdbx_seq_one_letter_code
_entity_poly.pdbx_strand_id
1 'polypeptide(L)'
;MVGSLAENDISFAKKYIQTIRKWNEYLIKYGFDPENQLCTDDFAGHLAHNVNLSIKAIMGIAGFARILEMLGEKSEAAEMMARAKEYAASVAERAQNADGSYRLAFDRPDTFSLKYNAVWDKLWGTNLFPQEFYNGEITRYKKELLPYGVPLDSREKYTKSDWLVWAASLADTKEDFTLFVERLWDAYNTMRTYVPMTDWYYADTSHMICFRHRTVQGGLFMKLMLH
;
A
#
# COMPACT_ATOMS: atom_id res chain seq x y z
N MET A 1 2.80 0.93 -15.32
CA MET A 1 1.76 -0.12 -15.11
C MET A 1 0.39 0.49 -14.80
N VAL A 2 0.25 1.26 -13.71
CA VAL A 2 -1.05 1.83 -13.30
C VAL A 2 -1.74 2.60 -14.45
N GLY A 3 -1.05 3.50 -15.12
CA GLY A 3 -1.61 4.25 -16.25
C GLY A 3 -2.13 3.36 -17.38
N SER A 4 -1.33 2.36 -17.81
CA SER A 4 -1.75 1.45 -18.88
C SER A 4 -2.99 0.64 -18.52
N LEU A 5 -3.12 0.22 -17.26
CA LEU A 5 -4.28 -0.53 -16.79
C LEU A 5 -5.51 0.36 -16.63
N ALA A 6 -5.33 1.57 -16.09
CA ALA A 6 -6.43 2.51 -15.87
C ALA A 6 -7.02 3.06 -17.18
N GLU A 7 -6.15 3.35 -18.16
CA GLU A 7 -6.56 3.91 -19.45
C GLU A 7 -6.85 2.83 -20.51
N ASN A 8 -6.63 1.56 -20.19
CA ASN A 8 -6.65 0.44 -21.13
C ASN A 8 -5.79 0.70 -22.38
N ASP A 9 -4.67 1.41 -22.19
CA ASP A 9 -3.70 1.76 -23.25
C ASP A 9 -2.33 1.14 -22.95
N ILE A 10 -1.92 0.21 -23.80
CA ILE A 10 -0.66 -0.53 -23.70
C ILE A 10 0.52 0.13 -24.43
N SER A 11 0.28 1.20 -25.19
CA SER A 11 1.27 1.79 -26.08
C SER A 11 2.56 2.19 -25.39
N PHE A 12 2.44 2.85 -24.22
CA PHE A 12 3.59 3.25 -23.41
C PHE A 12 4.33 2.03 -22.85
N ALA A 13 3.64 1.09 -22.24
CA ALA A 13 4.27 -0.11 -21.70
C ALA A 13 4.94 -0.95 -22.80
N LYS A 14 4.31 -1.08 -23.98
CA LYS A 14 4.89 -1.76 -25.13
C LYS A 14 6.20 -1.12 -25.58
N LYS A 15 6.26 0.21 -25.61
CA LYS A 15 7.49 0.96 -25.96
C LYS A 15 8.66 0.65 -25.03
N TYR A 16 8.39 0.46 -23.73
CA TYR A 16 9.40 0.26 -22.70
C TYR A 16 9.42 -1.16 -22.12
N ILE A 17 8.84 -2.13 -22.80
CA ILE A 17 8.65 -3.49 -22.28
C ILE A 17 9.95 -4.15 -21.82
N GLN A 18 11.06 -3.94 -22.53
CA GLN A 18 12.36 -4.51 -22.14
C GLN A 18 12.89 -3.92 -20.82
N THR A 19 12.65 -2.66 -20.58
CA THR A 19 12.99 -2.02 -19.30
C THR A 19 12.10 -2.54 -18.17
N ILE A 20 10.80 -2.68 -18.43
CA ILE A 20 9.84 -3.21 -17.45
C ILE A 20 10.17 -4.67 -17.09
N ARG A 21 10.61 -5.50 -18.05
CA ARG A 21 11.10 -6.87 -17.81
C ARG A 21 12.27 -6.88 -16.84
N LYS A 22 13.29 -6.05 -17.07
CA LYS A 22 14.45 -5.94 -16.16
C LYS A 22 14.05 -5.52 -14.75
N TRP A 23 13.10 -4.60 -14.62
CA TRP A 23 12.56 -4.21 -13.32
C TRP A 23 11.81 -5.36 -12.65
N ASN A 24 11.04 -6.14 -13.42
CA ASN A 24 10.32 -7.30 -12.89
C ASN A 24 11.29 -8.40 -12.41
N GLU A 25 12.36 -8.67 -13.17
CA GLU A 25 13.44 -9.59 -12.75
C GLU A 25 14.05 -9.16 -11.40
N TYR A 26 14.28 -7.84 -11.23
CA TYR A 26 14.74 -7.27 -9.97
C TYR A 26 13.74 -7.50 -8.83
N LEU A 27 12.44 -7.27 -9.07
CA LEU A 27 11.39 -7.48 -8.07
C LEU A 27 11.31 -8.96 -7.64
N ILE A 28 11.42 -9.89 -8.59
CA ILE A 28 11.43 -11.33 -8.29
C ILE A 28 12.64 -11.70 -7.43
N LYS A 29 13.80 -11.13 -7.73
CA LYS A 29 15.05 -11.49 -7.04
C LYS A 29 15.16 -10.87 -5.64
N TYR A 30 14.74 -9.62 -5.47
CA TYR A 30 15.03 -8.82 -4.28
C TYR A 30 13.80 -8.24 -3.58
N GLY A 31 12.63 -8.26 -4.22
CA GLY A 31 11.46 -7.53 -3.73
C GLY A 31 10.66 -8.26 -2.67
N PHE A 32 10.79 -9.60 -2.61
CA PHE A 32 9.98 -10.41 -1.69
C PHE A 32 10.37 -10.20 -0.22
N ASP A 33 11.65 -10.16 0.08
CA ASP A 33 12.17 -9.91 1.43
C ASP A 33 13.30 -8.87 1.34
N PRO A 34 12.97 -7.57 1.33
CA PRO A 34 13.92 -6.51 1.01
C PRO A 34 14.87 -6.24 2.18
N GLU A 35 16.16 -6.47 2.00
CA GLU A 35 17.19 -6.24 3.02
C GLU A 35 17.79 -4.84 2.98
N ASN A 36 18.13 -4.34 1.78
CA ASN A 36 18.91 -3.12 1.60
C ASN A 36 18.23 -2.11 0.68
N GLN A 37 16.90 -2.08 0.66
CA GLN A 37 16.12 -1.23 -0.23
C GLN A 37 15.46 -0.10 0.56
N LEU A 38 15.37 1.08 -0.05
CA LEU A 38 14.58 2.17 0.48
C LEU A 38 13.09 1.88 0.32
N CYS A 39 12.35 2.04 1.42
CA CYS A 39 10.90 1.99 1.43
C CYS A 39 10.30 3.28 0.83
N THR A 40 9.01 3.27 0.48
CA THR A 40 8.28 4.49 0.14
C THR A 40 8.15 5.44 1.32
N ASP A 41 8.24 4.92 2.52
CA ASP A 41 8.25 5.62 3.80
C ASP A 41 9.68 5.81 4.35
N ASP A 42 10.65 6.07 3.47
CA ASP A 42 12.07 6.26 3.79
C ASP A 42 12.34 7.40 4.77
N PHE A 43 11.47 8.43 4.79
CA PHE A 43 11.50 9.49 5.80
C PHE A 43 11.30 8.99 7.25
N ALA A 44 10.71 7.82 7.42
CA ALA A 44 10.56 7.14 8.71
C ALA A 44 11.80 6.31 9.12
N GLY A 45 12.86 6.37 8.32
CA GLY A 45 14.07 5.60 8.47
C GLY A 45 14.07 4.30 7.68
N HIS A 46 15.27 3.87 7.30
CA HIS A 46 15.48 2.62 6.56
C HIS A 46 15.12 1.41 7.42
N LEU A 47 14.37 0.48 6.86
CA LEU A 47 13.94 -0.73 7.56
C LEU A 47 14.01 -1.93 6.61
N ALA A 48 14.91 -2.86 6.91
CA ALA A 48 14.97 -4.15 6.23
C ALA A 48 13.72 -4.99 6.53
N HIS A 49 13.46 -5.96 5.68
CA HIS A 49 12.38 -6.94 5.83
C HIS A 49 10.96 -6.34 5.88
N ASN A 50 10.77 -5.15 5.32
CA ASN A 50 9.51 -4.39 5.37
C ASN A 50 8.41 -5.09 4.58
N VAL A 51 7.33 -5.48 5.28
CA VAL A 51 6.21 -6.24 4.70
C VAL A 51 5.44 -5.43 3.66
N ASN A 52 5.22 -4.13 3.89
CA ASN A 52 4.49 -3.30 2.93
C ASN A 52 5.30 -3.05 1.64
N LEU A 53 6.64 -3.03 1.72
CA LEU A 53 7.51 -2.99 0.53
C LEU A 53 7.47 -4.32 -0.23
N SER A 54 7.42 -5.45 0.48
CA SER A 54 7.18 -6.77 -0.12
C SER A 54 5.84 -6.81 -0.89
N ILE A 55 4.76 -6.32 -0.27
CA ILE A 55 3.44 -6.20 -0.94
C ILE A 55 3.54 -5.33 -2.20
N LYS A 56 4.27 -4.21 -2.15
CA LYS A 56 4.50 -3.36 -3.32
C LYS A 56 5.19 -4.12 -4.46
N ALA A 57 6.18 -4.95 -4.15
CA ALA A 57 6.86 -5.77 -5.15
C ALA A 57 5.93 -6.83 -5.75
N ILE A 58 5.12 -7.49 -4.92
CA ILE A 58 4.09 -8.46 -5.35
C ILE A 58 3.11 -7.80 -6.32
N MET A 59 2.59 -6.62 -5.97
CA MET A 59 1.70 -5.86 -6.86
C MET A 59 2.40 -5.40 -8.14
N GLY A 60 3.71 -5.14 -8.08
CA GLY A 60 4.53 -4.86 -9.27
C GLY A 60 4.59 -6.04 -10.23
N ILE A 61 4.81 -7.26 -9.72
CA ILE A 61 4.84 -8.50 -10.50
C ILE A 61 3.46 -8.81 -11.09
N ALA A 62 2.40 -8.69 -10.30
CA ALA A 62 1.02 -8.87 -10.77
C ALA A 62 0.63 -7.85 -11.86
N GLY A 63 1.01 -6.58 -11.67
CA GLY A 63 0.81 -5.54 -12.67
C GLY A 63 1.57 -5.81 -13.96
N PHE A 64 2.76 -6.39 -13.90
CA PHE A 64 3.50 -6.83 -15.08
C PHE A 64 2.78 -8.00 -15.78
N ALA A 65 2.26 -8.98 -15.04
CA ALA A 65 1.44 -10.07 -15.59
C ALA A 65 0.23 -9.51 -16.39
N ARG A 66 -0.47 -8.52 -15.85
CA ARG A 66 -1.60 -7.86 -16.57
C ARG A 66 -1.15 -7.16 -17.86
N ILE A 67 0.01 -6.50 -17.84
CA ILE A 67 0.58 -5.90 -19.06
C ILE A 67 0.89 -6.97 -20.09
N LEU A 68 1.46 -8.11 -19.71
CA LEU A 68 1.72 -9.23 -20.62
C LEU A 68 0.43 -9.81 -21.22
N GLU A 69 -0.65 -9.91 -20.43
CA GLU A 69 -1.98 -10.29 -20.94
C GLU A 69 -2.45 -9.33 -22.04
N MET A 70 -2.34 -8.00 -21.80
CA MET A 70 -2.71 -6.99 -22.79
C MET A 70 -1.83 -7.04 -24.05
N LEU A 71 -0.59 -7.50 -23.95
CA LEU A 71 0.32 -7.74 -25.07
C LEU A 71 0.05 -9.07 -25.81
N GLY A 72 -0.81 -9.94 -25.27
CA GLY A 72 -1.08 -11.30 -25.80
C GLY A 72 -0.08 -12.37 -25.39
N GLU A 73 0.87 -12.05 -24.50
CA GLU A 73 1.92 -12.95 -24.01
C GLU A 73 1.40 -13.83 -22.86
N LYS A 74 0.35 -14.61 -23.12
CA LYS A 74 -0.45 -15.32 -22.11
C LYS A 74 0.34 -16.31 -21.23
N SER A 75 1.31 -17.01 -21.80
CA SER A 75 2.11 -18.02 -21.07
C SER A 75 2.95 -17.34 -19.98
N GLU A 76 3.67 -16.30 -20.34
CA GLU A 76 4.49 -15.54 -19.39
C GLU A 76 3.62 -14.77 -18.37
N ALA A 77 2.50 -14.24 -18.82
CA ALA A 77 1.52 -13.59 -17.93
C ALA A 77 1.05 -14.56 -16.83
N ALA A 78 0.72 -15.81 -17.19
CA ALA A 78 0.28 -16.81 -16.23
C ALA A 78 1.41 -17.19 -15.24
N GLU A 79 2.66 -17.29 -15.71
CA GLU A 79 3.83 -17.54 -14.85
C GLU A 79 4.04 -16.41 -13.85
N MET A 80 4.02 -15.16 -14.30
CA MET A 80 4.19 -14.00 -13.43
C MET A 80 3.05 -13.89 -12.40
N MET A 81 1.81 -14.15 -12.80
CA MET A 81 0.68 -14.15 -11.87
C MET A 81 0.79 -15.29 -10.83
N ALA A 82 1.24 -16.47 -11.25
CA ALA A 82 1.51 -17.58 -10.32
C ALA A 82 2.59 -17.22 -9.29
N ARG A 83 3.66 -16.56 -9.73
CA ARG A 83 4.70 -16.04 -8.83
C ARG A 83 4.19 -15.01 -7.84
N ALA A 84 3.35 -14.07 -8.29
CA ALA A 84 2.74 -13.08 -7.41
C ALA A 84 1.85 -13.75 -6.34
N LYS A 85 1.09 -14.78 -6.71
CA LYS A 85 0.26 -15.57 -5.77
C LYS A 85 1.10 -16.33 -4.76
N GLU A 86 2.18 -16.99 -5.19
CA GLU A 86 3.12 -17.68 -4.30
C GLU A 86 3.69 -16.72 -3.25
N TYR A 87 4.13 -15.53 -3.68
CA TYR A 87 4.69 -14.52 -2.78
C TYR A 87 3.63 -13.95 -1.83
N ALA A 88 2.42 -13.69 -2.29
CA ALA A 88 1.33 -13.21 -1.45
C ALA A 88 0.96 -14.23 -0.36
N ALA A 89 0.88 -15.51 -0.69
CA ALA A 89 0.65 -16.58 0.27
C ALA A 89 1.76 -16.67 1.32
N SER A 90 3.01 -16.56 0.88
CA SER A 90 4.17 -16.56 1.79
C SER A 90 4.22 -15.33 2.71
N VAL A 91 3.81 -14.15 2.22
CA VAL A 91 3.66 -12.96 3.09
C VAL A 91 2.60 -13.23 4.16
N ALA A 92 1.45 -13.78 3.77
CA ALA A 92 0.38 -14.11 4.71
C ALA A 92 0.86 -15.07 5.81
N GLU A 93 1.66 -16.08 5.47
CA GLU A 93 2.20 -17.03 6.44
C GLU A 93 3.28 -16.41 7.35
N ARG A 94 4.26 -15.71 6.77
CA ARG A 94 5.46 -15.22 7.49
C ARG A 94 5.22 -13.97 8.32
N ALA A 95 4.31 -13.10 7.91
CA ALA A 95 4.12 -11.80 8.51
C ALA A 95 2.94 -11.73 9.48
N GLN A 96 2.13 -12.77 9.62
CA GLN A 96 0.94 -12.73 10.45
C GLN A 96 1.30 -12.64 11.94
N ASN A 97 0.61 -11.75 12.66
CA ASN A 97 0.61 -11.65 14.11
C ASN A 97 -0.44 -12.60 14.71
N ALA A 98 -0.36 -12.84 16.01
CA ALA A 98 -1.31 -13.68 16.73
C ALA A 98 -2.77 -13.14 16.69
N ASP A 99 -2.94 -11.83 16.48
CA ASP A 99 -4.26 -11.17 16.39
C ASP A 99 -4.85 -11.16 14.96
N GLY A 100 -4.18 -11.81 14.00
CA GLY A 100 -4.60 -11.88 12.60
C GLY A 100 -4.18 -10.68 11.75
N SER A 101 -3.57 -9.65 12.34
CA SER A 101 -2.95 -8.55 11.59
C SER A 101 -1.57 -8.93 11.04
N TYR A 102 -0.93 -8.02 10.29
CA TYR A 102 0.37 -8.29 9.67
C TYR A 102 1.44 -7.29 10.13
N ARG A 103 2.63 -7.82 10.38
CA ARG A 103 3.79 -7.12 10.93
C ARG A 103 4.24 -5.94 10.07
N LEU A 104 4.95 -5.02 10.68
CA LEU A 104 5.71 -3.97 9.99
C LEU A 104 6.85 -4.58 9.14
N ALA A 105 7.61 -5.51 9.74
CA ALA A 105 8.68 -6.26 9.10
C ALA A 105 8.62 -7.73 9.53
N PHE A 106 9.12 -8.64 8.68
CA PHE A 106 9.02 -10.09 8.91
C PHE A 106 9.66 -10.54 10.23
N ASP A 107 10.69 -9.84 10.68
CA ASP A 107 11.46 -10.12 11.90
C ASP A 107 10.97 -9.35 13.15
N ARG A 108 9.86 -8.58 13.04
CA ARG A 108 9.34 -7.74 14.13
C ARG A 108 7.93 -8.16 14.55
N PRO A 109 7.78 -9.15 15.44
CA PRO A 109 6.47 -9.59 15.93
C PRO A 109 5.74 -8.47 16.68
N ASP A 110 4.42 -8.56 16.74
CA ASP A 110 3.50 -7.64 17.43
C ASP A 110 3.50 -6.19 16.93
N THR A 111 4.20 -5.91 15.83
CA THR A 111 4.19 -4.62 15.16
C THR A 111 3.08 -4.55 14.10
N PHE A 112 2.78 -3.33 13.64
CA PHE A 112 1.88 -3.08 12.51
C PHE A 112 2.42 -1.99 11.59
N SER A 113 1.89 -1.91 10.38
CA SER A 113 2.01 -0.77 9.48
C SER A 113 0.77 -0.67 8.59
N LEU A 114 0.48 0.51 8.06
CA LEU A 114 -0.54 0.66 7.03
C LEU A 114 -0.12 -0.09 5.76
N LYS A 115 -0.87 -1.12 5.36
CA LYS A 115 -0.61 -1.93 4.15
C LYS A 115 -1.21 -1.27 2.91
N TYR A 116 -0.98 0.02 2.75
CA TYR A 116 -1.57 0.83 1.69
C TYR A 116 -1.27 0.30 0.28
N ASN A 117 -0.16 -0.40 0.07
CA ASN A 117 0.13 -1.01 -1.23
C ASN A 117 -0.82 -2.16 -1.62
N ALA A 118 -1.55 -2.74 -0.67
CA ALA A 118 -2.55 -3.78 -0.96
C ALA A 118 -3.81 -3.23 -1.65
N VAL A 119 -4.02 -1.92 -1.68
CA VAL A 119 -5.16 -1.30 -2.37
C VAL A 119 -5.19 -1.63 -3.87
N TRP A 120 -4.02 -1.86 -4.47
CA TRP A 120 -3.90 -2.23 -5.87
C TRP A 120 -4.48 -3.61 -6.18
N ASP A 121 -4.43 -4.54 -5.21
CA ASP A 121 -5.07 -5.86 -5.34
C ASP A 121 -6.59 -5.72 -5.51
N LYS A 122 -7.22 -4.89 -4.66
CA LYS A 122 -8.65 -4.57 -4.79
C LYS A 122 -8.96 -3.83 -6.08
N LEU A 123 -8.18 -2.81 -6.43
CA LEU A 123 -8.41 -1.99 -7.63
C LEU A 123 -8.31 -2.80 -8.92
N TRP A 124 -7.36 -3.72 -9.00
CA TRP A 124 -7.15 -4.55 -10.21
C TRP A 124 -7.93 -5.86 -10.19
N GLY A 125 -8.56 -6.22 -9.06
CA GLY A 125 -9.30 -7.48 -8.90
C GLY A 125 -8.39 -8.71 -9.08
N THR A 126 -7.13 -8.62 -8.61
CA THR A 126 -6.15 -9.70 -8.76
C THR A 126 -6.34 -10.82 -7.75
N ASN A 127 -7.02 -10.53 -6.63
CA ASN A 127 -7.36 -11.49 -5.57
C ASN A 127 -6.12 -12.27 -5.07
N LEU A 128 -5.03 -11.57 -4.83
CA LEU A 128 -3.77 -12.14 -4.35
C LEU A 128 -3.82 -12.39 -2.84
N PHE A 129 -4.48 -11.49 -2.10
CA PHE A 129 -4.63 -11.59 -0.67
C PHE A 129 -6.05 -12.06 -0.31
N PRO A 130 -6.18 -13.01 0.67
CA PRO A 130 -7.49 -13.47 1.11
C PRO A 130 -8.24 -12.40 1.89
N GLN A 131 -9.57 -12.54 2.03
CA GLN A 131 -10.40 -11.58 2.75
C GLN A 131 -9.97 -11.41 4.21
N GLU A 132 -9.48 -12.48 4.83
CA GLU A 132 -8.96 -12.49 6.20
C GLU A 132 -7.78 -11.54 6.39
N PHE A 133 -6.95 -11.36 5.35
CA PHE A 133 -5.87 -10.37 5.35
C PHE A 133 -6.43 -8.96 5.55
N TYR A 134 -7.42 -8.57 4.76
CA TYR A 134 -8.03 -7.24 4.85
C TYR A 134 -8.76 -7.05 6.18
N ASN A 135 -9.49 -8.05 6.64
CA ASN A 135 -10.22 -8.01 7.91
C ASN A 135 -9.28 -7.86 9.11
N GLY A 136 -8.16 -8.57 9.12
CA GLY A 136 -7.12 -8.48 10.13
C GLY A 136 -6.51 -7.07 10.20
N GLU A 137 -6.15 -6.51 9.05
CA GLU A 137 -5.60 -5.16 8.96
C GLU A 137 -6.60 -4.09 9.43
N ILE A 138 -7.84 -4.12 8.95
CA ILE A 138 -8.87 -3.14 9.38
C ILE A 138 -9.13 -3.26 10.88
N THR A 139 -9.19 -4.48 11.42
CA THR A 139 -9.34 -4.69 12.87
C THR A 139 -8.16 -4.10 13.64
N ARG A 140 -6.94 -4.28 13.17
CA ARG A 140 -5.75 -3.68 13.80
C ARG A 140 -5.78 -2.17 13.70
N TYR A 141 -6.11 -1.59 12.56
CA TYR A 141 -6.17 -0.13 12.40
C TYR A 141 -7.19 0.52 13.32
N LYS A 142 -8.32 -0.14 13.60
CA LYS A 142 -9.30 0.33 14.59
C LYS A 142 -8.73 0.36 16.01
N LYS A 143 -7.87 -0.60 16.38
CA LYS A 143 -7.20 -0.63 17.70
C LYS A 143 -6.15 0.47 17.83
N GLU A 144 -5.47 0.80 16.75
CA GLU A 144 -4.41 1.81 16.70
C GLU A 144 -4.94 3.22 16.40
N LEU A 145 -6.25 3.40 16.29
CA LEU A 145 -6.89 4.66 15.92
C LEU A 145 -6.65 5.72 17.00
N LEU A 146 -6.02 6.81 16.60
CA LEU A 146 -5.81 8.02 17.38
C LEU A 146 -6.82 9.12 17.00
N PRO A 147 -6.90 10.25 17.72
CA PRO A 147 -7.86 11.32 17.45
C PRO A 147 -7.89 11.80 16.00
N TYR A 148 -6.77 11.78 15.29
CA TYR A 148 -6.62 12.33 13.95
C TYR A 148 -6.18 11.32 12.89
N GLY A 149 -6.30 10.03 13.17
CA GLY A 149 -6.01 8.97 12.20
C GLY A 149 -5.26 7.78 12.81
N VAL A 150 -4.82 6.88 11.96
CA VAL A 150 -4.00 5.73 12.36
C VAL A 150 -2.54 6.07 12.07
N PRO A 151 -1.60 5.82 12.99
CA PRO A 151 -0.17 5.94 12.71
C PRO A 151 0.24 5.15 11.47
N LEU A 152 1.27 5.62 10.77
CA LEU A 152 1.80 4.91 9.60
C LEU A 152 2.26 3.49 9.97
N ASP A 153 2.90 3.37 11.13
CA ASP A 153 3.38 2.10 11.69
C ASP A 153 3.72 2.23 13.19
N SER A 154 4.19 1.13 13.76
CA SER A 154 4.50 1.02 15.19
C SER A 154 5.70 1.86 15.67
N ARG A 155 6.42 2.56 14.79
CA ARG A 155 7.63 3.31 15.15
C ARG A 155 7.34 4.69 15.72
N GLU A 156 6.33 5.38 15.13
CA GLU A 156 6.01 6.77 15.46
C GLU A 156 4.51 7.03 15.31
N LYS A 157 4.01 8.08 15.96
CA LYS A 157 2.59 8.46 15.92
C LYS A 157 2.19 9.31 14.71
N TYR A 158 3.06 9.55 13.77
CA TYR A 158 2.69 10.28 12.56
C TYR A 158 2.02 9.37 11.52
N THR A 159 1.27 9.99 10.63
CA THR A 159 0.61 9.34 9.51
C THR A 159 0.75 10.15 8.22
N LYS A 160 0.36 9.55 7.11
CA LYS A 160 0.29 10.17 5.80
C LYS A 160 -1.16 10.13 5.31
N SER A 161 -1.71 11.30 4.95
CA SER A 161 -3.11 11.43 4.55
C SER A 161 -3.49 10.57 3.35
N ASP A 162 -2.66 10.55 2.32
CA ASP A 162 -2.85 9.75 1.12
C ASP A 162 -2.85 8.25 1.45
N TRP A 163 -1.86 7.77 2.18
CA TRP A 163 -1.77 6.36 2.54
C TRP A 163 -2.81 5.92 3.58
N LEU A 164 -3.25 6.83 4.46
CA LEU A 164 -4.36 6.57 5.36
C LEU A 164 -5.65 6.28 4.57
N VAL A 165 -5.95 7.07 3.53
CA VAL A 165 -7.12 6.85 2.67
C VAL A 165 -6.96 5.56 1.84
N TRP A 166 -5.76 5.24 1.35
CA TRP A 166 -5.52 3.98 0.66
C TRP A 166 -5.75 2.78 1.59
N ALA A 167 -5.23 2.83 2.82
CA ALA A 167 -5.44 1.79 3.83
C ALA A 167 -6.92 1.70 4.26
N ALA A 168 -7.60 2.83 4.46
CA ALA A 168 -9.04 2.88 4.72
C ALA A 168 -9.86 2.25 3.57
N SER A 169 -9.39 2.39 2.33
CA SER A 169 -10.03 1.82 1.14
C SER A 169 -9.95 0.29 1.08
N LEU A 170 -9.18 -0.35 1.96
CA LEU A 170 -9.19 -1.81 2.15
C LEU A 170 -10.45 -2.29 2.86
N ALA A 171 -11.16 -1.41 3.59
CA ALA A 171 -12.39 -1.73 4.29
C ALA A 171 -13.53 -2.12 3.32
N ASP A 172 -14.30 -3.13 3.71
CA ASP A 172 -15.44 -3.61 2.94
C ASP A 172 -16.71 -2.82 3.25
N THR A 173 -16.81 -2.26 4.45
CA THR A 173 -17.99 -1.48 4.86
C THR A 173 -17.75 0.01 4.70
N LYS A 174 -18.83 0.74 4.43
CA LYS A 174 -18.79 2.20 4.38
C LYS A 174 -18.47 2.78 5.77
N GLU A 175 -18.98 2.16 6.81
CA GLU A 175 -18.80 2.54 8.20
C GLU A 175 -17.32 2.53 8.58
N ASP A 176 -16.61 1.46 8.25
CA ASP A 176 -15.17 1.34 8.53
C ASP A 176 -14.33 2.33 7.73
N PHE A 177 -14.64 2.51 6.45
CA PHE A 177 -13.98 3.54 5.64
C PHE A 177 -14.20 4.95 6.22
N THR A 178 -15.46 5.27 6.54
CA THR A 178 -15.84 6.57 7.07
C THR A 178 -15.15 6.87 8.39
N LEU A 179 -15.04 5.89 9.29
CA LEU A 179 -14.35 6.03 10.58
C LEU A 179 -12.93 6.60 10.43
N PHE A 180 -12.15 6.13 9.46
CA PHE A 180 -10.78 6.60 9.24
C PHE A 180 -10.75 7.97 8.55
N VAL A 181 -11.64 8.20 7.59
CA VAL A 181 -11.69 9.45 6.82
C VAL A 181 -12.20 10.62 7.67
N GLU A 182 -13.12 10.37 8.59
CA GLU A 182 -13.55 11.39 9.56
C GLU A 182 -12.40 11.87 10.44
N ARG A 183 -11.50 10.98 10.88
CA ARG A 183 -10.30 11.37 11.64
C ARG A 183 -9.34 12.24 10.81
N LEU A 184 -9.21 11.95 9.53
CA LEU A 184 -8.45 12.80 8.62
C LEU A 184 -9.12 14.16 8.41
N TRP A 185 -10.45 14.18 8.27
CA TRP A 185 -11.22 15.41 8.20
C TRP A 185 -11.03 16.28 9.45
N ASP A 186 -11.11 15.67 10.64
CA ASP A 186 -10.85 16.35 11.90
C ASP A 186 -9.42 16.89 11.97
N ALA A 187 -8.43 16.12 11.50
CA ALA A 187 -7.05 16.58 11.40
C ALA A 187 -6.94 17.87 10.60
N TYR A 188 -7.49 17.90 9.40
CA TYR A 188 -7.40 19.07 8.52
C TYR A 188 -8.18 20.29 9.05
N ASN A 189 -9.25 20.08 9.81
CA ASN A 189 -9.99 21.18 10.44
C ASN A 189 -9.37 21.69 11.75
N THR A 190 -8.46 20.91 12.36
CA THR A 190 -7.83 21.24 13.65
C THR A 190 -6.40 21.74 13.48
N MET A 191 -5.71 21.40 12.40
CA MET A 191 -4.34 21.86 12.14
C MET A 191 -4.24 23.38 12.22
N ARG A 192 -3.25 23.86 12.97
CA ARG A 192 -2.97 25.32 13.05
C ARG A 192 -2.48 25.89 11.72
N THR A 193 -1.82 25.05 10.91
CA THR A 193 -1.24 25.44 9.63
C THR A 193 -1.74 24.47 8.56
N TYR A 194 -2.92 24.74 8.03
CA TYR A 194 -3.56 23.92 7.00
C TYR A 194 -3.33 24.45 5.57
N VAL A 195 -2.64 25.59 5.44
CA VAL A 195 -2.31 26.18 4.14
C VAL A 195 -0.81 26.46 4.06
N PRO A 196 -0.10 25.91 3.08
CA PRO A 196 -0.55 24.87 2.16
C PRO A 196 -0.76 23.50 2.85
N MET A 197 -1.70 22.71 2.32
CA MET A 197 -2.06 21.40 2.87
C MET A 197 -0.86 20.47 3.00
N THR A 198 -0.71 19.83 4.14
CA THR A 198 0.29 18.78 4.37
C THR A 198 -0.28 17.39 4.10
N ASP A 199 0.59 16.49 3.73
CA ASP A 199 0.31 15.06 3.67
C ASP A 199 0.93 14.29 4.87
N TRP A 200 1.70 14.95 5.75
CA TRP A 200 2.43 14.32 6.85
C TRP A 200 2.22 15.05 8.17
N TYR A 201 1.60 14.38 9.14
CA TYR A 201 1.22 14.98 10.42
C TYR A 201 1.15 13.94 11.55
N TYR A 202 1.19 14.38 12.79
CA TYR A 202 0.99 13.52 13.95
C TYR A 202 -0.50 13.19 14.15
N ALA A 203 -0.83 11.89 14.23
CA ALA A 203 -2.20 11.39 14.37
C ALA A 203 -2.79 11.63 15.77
N ASP A 204 -1.99 11.93 16.78
CA ASP A 204 -2.45 12.27 18.13
C ASP A 204 -2.70 13.76 18.36
N THR A 205 -2.03 14.65 17.60
CA THR A 205 -2.07 16.11 17.84
C THR A 205 -2.49 16.93 16.62
N SER A 206 -2.65 16.33 15.47
CA SER A 206 -2.81 16.98 14.15
C SER A 206 -1.63 17.89 13.74
N HIS A 207 -0.51 17.87 14.47
CA HIS A 207 0.62 18.73 14.16
C HIS A 207 1.26 18.33 12.83
N MET A 208 1.31 19.27 11.90
CA MET A 208 2.00 19.10 10.63
C MET A 208 3.50 18.91 10.86
N ILE A 209 4.12 17.99 10.10
CA ILE A 209 5.56 17.79 10.16
C ILE A 209 6.22 18.62 9.04
N CYS A 210 6.57 18.07 7.93
CA CYS A 210 7.47 18.74 6.99
C CYS A 210 6.84 18.98 5.61
N PHE A 211 6.22 17.95 5.05
CA PHE A 211 5.77 17.92 3.66
C PHE A 211 4.54 18.78 3.44
N ARG A 212 4.58 19.63 2.43
CA ARG A 212 3.48 20.53 2.07
C ARG A 212 3.31 20.60 0.56
N HIS A 213 2.08 20.82 0.12
CA HIS A 213 1.74 21.11 -1.27
C HIS A 213 2.33 20.09 -2.26
N ARG A 214 2.18 18.82 -1.95
CA ARG A 214 2.67 17.73 -2.79
C ARG A 214 1.54 17.08 -3.59
N THR A 215 1.85 16.63 -4.80
CA THR A 215 0.90 15.94 -5.69
C THR A 215 0.36 14.62 -5.13
N VAL A 216 1.01 14.05 -4.11
CA VAL A 216 0.53 12.86 -3.40
C VAL A 216 -0.86 13.03 -2.80
N GLN A 217 -1.31 14.27 -2.58
CA GLN A 217 -2.67 14.58 -2.14
C GLN A 217 -3.75 14.05 -3.12
N GLY A 218 -3.41 13.79 -4.38
CA GLY A 218 -4.28 13.05 -5.30
C GLY A 218 -4.70 11.67 -4.79
N GLY A 219 -3.90 11.07 -3.91
CA GLY A 219 -4.20 9.80 -3.24
C GLY A 219 -5.44 9.82 -2.35
N LEU A 220 -5.92 11.00 -1.93
CA LEU A 220 -7.17 11.16 -1.18
C LEU A 220 -8.40 10.68 -1.99
N PHE A 221 -8.29 10.59 -3.30
CA PHE A 221 -9.37 10.16 -4.19
C PHE A 221 -9.33 8.66 -4.53
N MET A 222 -8.46 7.88 -3.88
CA MET A 222 -8.29 6.44 -4.16
C MET A 222 -9.60 5.66 -4.12
N LYS A 223 -10.48 5.95 -3.14
CA LYS A 223 -11.77 5.25 -3.01
C LYS A 223 -12.65 5.38 -4.25
N LEU A 224 -12.56 6.49 -4.98
CA LEU A 224 -13.35 6.72 -6.20
C LEU A 224 -12.90 5.83 -7.37
N MET A 225 -11.72 5.24 -7.30
CA MET A 225 -11.21 4.32 -8.34
C MET A 225 -11.64 2.87 -8.11
N LEU A 226 -12.26 2.55 -6.99
CA LEU A 226 -12.67 1.20 -6.60
C LEU A 226 -14.12 0.85 -6.96
N HIS A 227 -14.76 1.63 -7.85
CA HIS A 227 -16.15 1.47 -8.29
C HIS A 227 -16.23 0.98 -9.73
#